data_dbba3152cc5242308d2f2d19bca19e25
#
_entry.id   dbba3152cc5242308d2f2d19bca19e25
#
_cell.length_a   1.000
_cell.length_b   1.000
_cell.length_c   1.000
_cell.angle_alpha   90.00
_cell.angle_beta   90.00
_cell.angle_gamma   90.00
#
_symmetry.space_group_name_H-M   'P 1'
#
loop_
_entity.id
_entity.type
_entity.pdbx_description
1 polymer ?
#
loop_
_entity_poly.entity_id
_entity_poly.type
_entity_poly.pdbx_seq_one_letter_code
_entity_poly.pdbx_strand_id
1 'polypeptide(L)'
;MEQNGVKGIRFKARKNFLGTPDDPDPEVRNPDNACYCLKNDPRFKCFKSGVIDMKPCKRDSMAPLALSQPHFFEADQSFRDALEGMNPSKEKHEFYMDVHQKFGFPIAMRPKFQLNMVIGRYIDPTWDVIAKMPDEIVWPFLWAEDGFGAPSDEMRDAIKFGEEAPKLLTMLGAVVFFVLGGTLLLTSLIYFCWSR
;
A
#
# COMPACT_ATOMS: atom_id res chain seq x y z
N MET A 1 5.60 -3.36 14.54
CA MET A 1 4.56 -2.43 15.04
C MET A 1 3.37 -3.20 15.64
N GLU A 2 2.53 -2.54 16.42
CA GLU A 2 1.37 -3.14 17.07
C GLU A 2 0.14 -2.27 16.87
N GLN A 3 -0.99 -2.88 16.53
CA GLN A 3 -2.29 -2.24 16.32
C GLN A 3 -3.35 -2.96 17.17
N ASN A 4 -3.89 -2.26 18.16
CA ASN A 4 -4.87 -2.80 19.12
C ASN A 4 -4.47 -4.18 19.69
N GLY A 5 -3.21 -4.34 20.11
CA GLY A 5 -2.70 -5.59 20.69
C GLY A 5 -2.40 -6.71 19.66
N VAL A 6 -2.49 -6.42 18.36
CA VAL A 6 -2.10 -7.33 17.27
C VAL A 6 -0.77 -6.89 16.69
N LYS A 7 0.19 -7.80 16.65
CA LYS A 7 1.52 -7.56 16.09
C LYS A 7 1.51 -7.71 14.56
N GLY A 8 2.16 -6.77 13.89
CA GLY A 8 2.28 -6.78 12.44
C GLY A 8 3.59 -6.20 11.93
N ILE A 9 3.80 -6.36 10.64
CA ILE A 9 4.89 -5.75 9.90
C ILE A 9 4.30 -4.63 9.06
N ARG A 10 4.87 -3.41 9.16
CA ARG A 10 4.47 -2.26 8.36
C ARG A 10 5.21 -2.24 7.04
N PHE A 11 4.44 -2.30 5.97
CA PHE A 11 4.90 -2.02 4.61
C PHE A 11 4.56 -0.58 4.26
N LYS A 12 5.45 0.04 3.50
CA LYS A 12 5.32 1.42 3.03
C LYS A 12 5.58 1.46 1.54
N ALA A 13 5.02 2.43 0.85
CA ALA A 13 5.42 2.69 -0.51
C ALA A 13 6.94 3.00 -0.55
N ARG A 14 7.62 2.49 -1.55
CA ARG A 14 9.03 2.84 -1.78
C ARG A 14 9.12 4.31 -2.20
N LYS A 15 10.23 4.98 -1.90
CA LYS A 15 10.50 6.36 -2.32
C LYS A 15 10.37 6.54 -3.85
N ASN A 16 10.70 5.51 -4.61
CA ASN A 16 10.59 5.49 -6.07
C ASN A 16 9.23 4.99 -6.61
N PHE A 17 8.21 4.84 -5.76
CA PHE A 17 6.91 4.32 -6.17
C PHE A 17 6.32 5.09 -7.37
N LEU A 18 6.38 6.41 -7.32
CA LEU A 18 5.98 7.29 -8.42
C LEU A 18 7.20 7.95 -9.11
N GLY A 19 8.36 7.29 -9.05
CA GLY A 19 9.58 7.76 -9.69
C GLY A 19 9.52 7.65 -11.21
N THR A 20 10.19 8.57 -11.91
CA THR A 20 10.33 8.48 -13.38
C THR A 20 11.43 7.50 -13.77
N PRO A 21 11.36 6.93 -14.99
CA PRO A 21 12.39 6.00 -15.48
C PRO A 21 13.80 6.60 -15.59
N ASP A 22 13.88 7.91 -15.75
CA ASP A 22 15.15 8.61 -16.01
C ASP A 22 15.55 9.55 -14.88
N ASP A 23 14.97 9.40 -13.69
CA ASP A 23 15.35 10.26 -12.57
C ASP A 23 16.86 10.15 -12.31
N PRO A 24 17.58 11.27 -12.15
CA PRO A 24 19.01 11.26 -11.87
C PRO A 24 19.34 10.60 -10.52
N ASP A 25 18.44 10.68 -9.53
CA ASP A 25 18.58 10.01 -8.25
C ASP A 25 18.22 8.51 -8.37
N PRO A 26 19.16 7.58 -8.21
CA PRO A 26 18.91 6.16 -8.32
C PRO A 26 17.92 5.62 -7.25
N GLU A 27 17.75 6.31 -6.11
CA GLU A 27 16.78 5.94 -5.08
C GLU A 27 15.34 6.30 -5.47
N VAL A 28 15.19 7.30 -6.33
CA VAL A 28 13.89 7.79 -6.81
C VAL A 28 13.55 7.20 -8.18
N ARG A 29 14.56 6.86 -8.98
CA ARG A 29 14.38 6.27 -10.32
C ARG A 29 13.58 5.00 -10.29
N ASN A 30 12.58 4.90 -11.18
CA ASN A 30 11.78 3.70 -11.34
C ASN A 30 11.56 3.33 -12.82
N PRO A 31 12.39 2.44 -13.39
CA PRO A 31 12.24 1.98 -14.77
C PRO A 31 10.90 1.31 -15.07
N ASP A 32 10.26 0.70 -14.07
CA ASP A 32 8.98 0.02 -14.23
C ASP A 32 7.83 0.98 -14.56
N ASN A 33 8.01 2.28 -14.25
CA ASN A 33 7.04 3.32 -14.57
C ASN A 33 7.16 3.85 -16.03
N ALA A 34 7.93 3.20 -16.90
CA ALA A 34 8.08 3.62 -18.28
C ALA A 34 6.74 3.67 -19.06
N CYS A 35 5.77 2.85 -18.69
CA CYS A 35 4.43 2.86 -19.28
C CYS A 35 3.64 4.16 -19.03
N TYR A 36 3.98 4.91 -17.99
CA TYR A 36 3.38 6.22 -17.67
C TYR A 36 4.21 7.39 -18.21
N CYS A 37 5.35 7.12 -18.84
CA CYS A 37 6.29 8.10 -19.34
C CYS A 37 6.63 7.82 -20.81
N LEU A 38 5.63 7.96 -21.69
CA LEU A 38 5.73 7.65 -23.12
C LEU A 38 6.38 8.81 -23.88
N LYS A 39 7.70 8.91 -23.84
CA LYS A 39 8.48 10.00 -24.47
C LYS A 39 8.30 10.16 -25.97
N ASN A 40 7.97 9.07 -26.67
CA ASN A 40 7.85 9.06 -28.10
C ASN A 40 6.45 9.46 -28.60
N ASP A 41 5.51 9.73 -27.71
CA ASP A 41 4.16 10.12 -28.06
C ASP A 41 3.85 11.49 -27.45
N PRO A 42 3.71 12.55 -28.29
CA PRO A 42 3.48 13.91 -27.81
C PRO A 42 2.16 14.12 -27.07
N ARG A 43 1.25 13.15 -27.13
CA ARG A 43 -0.02 13.17 -26.40
C ARG A 43 0.15 12.92 -24.89
N PHE A 44 1.28 12.34 -24.51
CA PHE A 44 1.58 11.94 -23.14
C PHE A 44 2.75 12.75 -22.60
N LYS A 45 2.73 13.01 -21.31
CA LYS A 45 3.78 13.75 -20.65
C LYS A 45 4.49 12.91 -19.63
N CYS A 46 5.81 12.98 -19.65
CA CYS A 46 6.63 12.43 -18.59
C CYS A 46 6.90 13.55 -17.57
N PHE A 47 6.20 13.51 -16.45
CA PHE A 47 6.44 14.45 -15.35
C PHE A 47 7.70 14.06 -14.58
N LYS A 48 8.21 15.00 -13.77
CA LYS A 48 9.22 14.69 -12.78
C LYS A 48 8.69 13.71 -11.74
N SER A 49 9.60 13.04 -11.04
CA SER A 49 9.26 12.03 -10.03
C SER A 49 8.26 12.50 -8.99
N GLY A 50 7.38 11.62 -8.59
CA GLY A 50 6.29 11.86 -7.65
C GLY A 50 4.95 12.22 -8.30
N VAL A 51 4.93 12.39 -9.63
CA VAL A 51 3.70 12.62 -10.41
C VAL A 51 3.72 11.74 -11.66
N ILE A 52 2.65 11.01 -11.91
CA ILE A 52 2.49 10.19 -13.11
C ILE A 52 1.29 10.64 -13.94
N ASP A 53 1.44 10.64 -15.27
CA ASP A 53 0.36 10.93 -16.21
C ASP A 53 -0.63 9.76 -16.25
N MET A 54 -1.92 10.05 -16.07
CA MET A 54 -2.97 9.03 -16.09
C MET A 54 -3.54 8.78 -17.51
N LYS A 55 -3.19 9.61 -18.49
CA LYS A 55 -3.66 9.44 -19.87
C LYS A 55 -3.29 8.09 -20.49
N PRO A 56 -2.09 7.51 -20.25
CA PRO A 56 -1.75 6.20 -20.80
C PRO A 56 -2.68 5.08 -20.30
N CYS A 57 -3.25 5.22 -19.10
CA CYS A 57 -4.17 4.23 -18.53
C CYS A 57 -5.53 4.22 -19.22
N LYS A 58 -5.94 5.36 -19.82
CA LYS A 58 -7.22 5.50 -20.48
C LYS A 58 -7.09 6.41 -21.70
N ARG A 59 -6.66 5.81 -22.81
CA ARG A 59 -6.32 6.50 -24.07
C ARG A 59 -7.43 7.42 -24.61
N ASP A 60 -8.68 7.11 -24.34
CA ASP A 60 -9.84 7.86 -24.82
C ASP A 60 -10.31 8.93 -23.82
N SER A 61 -9.61 9.11 -22.69
CA SER A 61 -9.93 10.16 -21.73
C SER A 61 -9.34 11.47 -22.17
N MET A 62 -10.19 12.48 -22.37
CA MET A 62 -9.74 13.84 -22.66
C MET A 62 -9.31 14.61 -21.39
N ALA A 63 -9.58 14.08 -20.20
CA ALA A 63 -9.24 14.75 -18.95
C ALA A 63 -7.73 14.68 -18.68
N PRO A 64 -7.06 15.83 -18.54
CA PRO A 64 -5.62 15.90 -18.26
C PRO A 64 -5.36 15.64 -16.78
N LEU A 65 -5.48 14.37 -16.37
CA LEU A 65 -5.30 13.95 -14.98
C LEU A 65 -3.91 13.37 -14.74
N ALA A 66 -3.38 13.68 -13.56
CA ALA A 66 -2.14 13.11 -13.05
C ALA A 66 -2.36 12.60 -11.62
N LEU A 67 -1.59 11.59 -11.23
CA LEU A 67 -1.63 10.99 -9.91
C LEU A 67 -0.37 11.32 -9.13
N SER A 68 -0.52 11.66 -7.85
CA SER A 68 0.57 11.85 -6.90
C SER A 68 0.18 11.35 -5.51
N GLN A 69 1.13 11.36 -4.57
CA GLN A 69 0.79 11.30 -3.15
C GLN A 69 0.24 12.65 -2.67
N PRO A 70 -0.56 12.69 -1.57
CA PRO A 70 -1.15 13.92 -1.07
C PRO A 70 -0.08 14.99 -0.76
N HIS A 71 -0.40 16.24 -1.05
CA HIS A 71 0.50 17.39 -0.90
C HIS A 71 1.86 17.21 -1.60
N PHE A 72 1.91 16.38 -2.67
CA PHE A 72 3.14 16.04 -3.38
C PHE A 72 4.21 15.46 -2.44
N PHE A 73 3.77 14.62 -1.48
CA PHE A 73 4.68 13.91 -0.59
C PHE A 73 5.63 13.02 -1.41
N GLU A 74 6.93 13.09 -1.13
CA GLU A 74 8.00 12.40 -1.89
C GLU A 74 8.04 12.72 -3.40
N ALA A 75 7.45 13.83 -3.84
CA ALA A 75 7.56 14.31 -5.19
C ALA A 75 8.68 15.37 -5.34
N ASP A 76 9.07 15.65 -6.59
CA ASP A 76 10.02 16.73 -6.91
C ASP A 76 9.56 18.04 -6.30
N GLN A 77 10.51 18.82 -5.77
CA GLN A 77 10.24 20.06 -5.06
C GLN A 77 9.49 21.08 -5.92
N SER A 78 9.74 21.09 -7.24
CA SER A 78 9.12 22.05 -8.15
C SER A 78 7.59 22.02 -8.17
N PHE A 79 6.97 20.88 -7.86
CA PHE A 79 5.50 20.81 -7.74
C PHE A 79 4.96 21.55 -6.53
N ARG A 80 5.71 21.54 -5.43
CA ARG A 80 5.33 22.26 -4.21
C ARG A 80 5.60 23.76 -4.33
N ASP A 81 6.70 24.11 -4.98
CA ASP A 81 7.09 25.52 -5.17
C ASP A 81 6.12 26.28 -6.10
N ALA A 82 5.41 25.54 -6.96
CA ALA A 82 4.43 26.12 -7.88
C ALA A 82 3.10 26.49 -7.20
N LEU A 83 2.86 26.06 -5.96
CA LEU A 83 1.55 26.15 -5.29
C LEU A 83 1.71 26.51 -3.82
N GLU A 84 0.88 27.45 -3.36
CA GLU A 84 0.80 27.75 -1.93
C GLU A 84 0.02 26.69 -1.16
N GLY A 85 0.40 26.44 0.10
CA GLY A 85 -0.31 25.54 1.01
C GLY A 85 0.07 24.06 0.91
N MET A 86 1.05 23.71 0.07
CA MET A 86 1.55 22.34 -0.04
C MET A 86 2.52 22.00 1.10
N ASN A 87 2.03 21.38 2.15
CA ASN A 87 2.81 20.99 3.33
C ASN A 87 2.80 19.48 3.52
N PRO A 88 3.65 18.72 2.81
CA PRO A 88 3.70 17.28 2.94
C PRO A 88 4.18 16.87 4.34
N SER A 89 3.56 15.87 4.91
CA SER A 89 3.90 15.31 6.21
C SER A 89 3.89 13.78 6.11
N LYS A 90 4.96 13.16 6.56
CA LYS A 90 5.07 11.71 6.59
C LYS A 90 3.94 11.07 7.39
N GLU A 91 3.60 11.65 8.51
CA GLU A 91 2.55 11.13 9.40
C GLU A 91 1.16 11.14 8.73
N LYS A 92 0.86 12.23 7.99
CA LYS A 92 -0.46 12.44 7.39
C LYS A 92 -0.59 11.86 5.99
N HIS A 93 0.50 11.83 5.21
CA HIS A 93 0.43 11.60 3.76
C HIS A 93 1.14 10.32 3.30
N GLU A 94 1.93 9.66 4.17
CA GLU A 94 2.59 8.41 3.81
C GLU A 94 1.57 7.27 3.66
N PHE A 95 1.65 6.56 2.53
CA PHE A 95 0.93 5.31 2.34
C PHE A 95 1.57 4.21 3.20
N TYR A 96 0.75 3.45 3.94
CA TYR A 96 1.22 2.26 4.63
C TYR A 96 0.17 1.13 4.64
N MET A 97 0.67 -0.08 4.83
CA MET A 97 -0.11 -1.28 5.06
C MET A 97 0.55 -2.11 6.17
N ASP A 98 -0.20 -2.42 7.19
CA ASP A 98 0.21 -3.27 8.30
C ASP A 98 -0.33 -4.68 8.06
N VAL A 99 0.56 -5.65 8.00
CA VAL A 99 0.24 -7.05 7.71
C VAL A 99 0.52 -7.90 8.94
N HIS A 100 -0.42 -8.76 9.29
CA HIS A 100 -0.25 -9.71 10.39
C HIS A 100 0.92 -10.65 10.10
N GLN A 101 1.88 -10.70 11.04
CA GLN A 101 3.16 -11.38 10.82
C GLN A 101 3.02 -12.88 10.51
N LYS A 102 2.04 -13.55 11.12
CA LYS A 102 1.89 -15.00 11.04
C LYS A 102 0.92 -15.44 9.95
N PHE A 103 -0.18 -14.70 9.79
CA PHE A 103 -1.24 -15.08 8.84
C PHE A 103 -1.14 -14.36 7.50
N GLY A 104 -0.35 -13.29 7.39
CA GLY A 104 -0.12 -12.62 6.13
C GLY A 104 -1.27 -11.76 5.61
N PHE A 105 -2.35 -11.55 6.35
CA PHE A 105 -3.44 -10.65 5.93
C PHE A 105 -3.25 -9.23 6.49
N PRO A 106 -3.78 -8.20 5.81
CA PRO A 106 -3.68 -6.82 6.27
C PRO A 106 -4.56 -6.60 7.50
N ILE A 107 -3.97 -5.99 8.54
CA ILE A 107 -4.65 -5.63 9.80
C ILE A 107 -4.95 -4.13 9.90
N ALA A 108 -4.26 -3.32 9.11
CA ALA A 108 -4.57 -1.91 8.88
C ALA A 108 -3.97 -1.50 7.53
N MET A 109 -4.68 -0.66 6.80
CA MET A 109 -4.21 -0.14 5.51
C MET A 109 -4.74 1.27 5.31
N ARG A 110 -3.88 2.18 4.88
CA ARG A 110 -4.22 3.57 4.56
C ARG A 110 -3.60 4.00 3.25
N PRO A 111 -4.16 3.53 2.12
CA PRO A 111 -3.80 4.04 0.81
C PRO A 111 -4.22 5.51 0.72
N LYS A 112 -3.31 6.33 0.23
CA LYS A 112 -3.51 7.76 0.07
C LYS A 112 -3.03 8.17 -1.31
N PHE A 113 -3.88 8.83 -2.04
CA PHE A 113 -3.55 9.33 -3.37
C PHE A 113 -4.19 10.69 -3.61
N GLN A 114 -3.57 11.47 -4.46
CA GLN A 114 -4.04 12.78 -4.90
C GLN A 114 -4.21 12.75 -6.40
N LEU A 115 -5.41 13.11 -6.85
CA LEU A 115 -5.68 13.40 -8.25
C LEU A 115 -5.39 14.87 -8.51
N ASN A 116 -4.64 15.11 -9.56
CA ASN A 116 -4.26 16.42 -10.01
C ASN A 116 -4.81 16.66 -11.40
N MET A 117 -5.19 17.90 -11.68
CA MET A 117 -5.51 18.36 -13.03
C MET A 117 -4.28 19.06 -13.60
N VAL A 118 -3.89 18.64 -14.79
CA VAL A 118 -2.78 19.29 -15.50
C VAL A 118 -3.33 20.46 -16.30
N ILE A 119 -3.03 21.68 -15.88
CA ILE A 119 -3.52 22.92 -16.47
C ILE A 119 -2.36 23.60 -17.19
N GLY A 120 -2.57 23.99 -18.46
CA GLY A 120 -1.56 24.67 -19.24
C GLY A 120 -2.17 25.38 -20.45
N ARG A 121 -1.35 26.15 -21.17
CA ARG A 121 -1.78 26.94 -22.32
C ARG A 121 -2.39 26.11 -23.47
N TYR A 122 -2.15 24.82 -23.48
CA TYR A 122 -2.70 23.91 -24.48
C TYR A 122 -4.19 23.60 -24.29
N ILE A 123 -4.80 23.96 -23.16
CA ILE A 123 -6.23 23.71 -22.89
C ILE A 123 -7.08 24.64 -23.77
N ASP A 124 -6.84 25.94 -23.70
CA ASP A 124 -7.43 26.95 -24.60
C ASP A 124 -6.63 28.27 -24.52
N PRO A 125 -5.77 28.57 -25.52
CA PRO A 125 -4.96 29.77 -25.48
C PRO A 125 -5.74 31.07 -25.63
N THR A 126 -7.03 31.02 -25.97
CA THR A 126 -7.89 32.20 -26.11
C THR A 126 -8.41 32.73 -24.78
N TRP A 127 -8.33 31.96 -23.69
CA TRP A 127 -8.72 32.44 -22.38
C TRP A 127 -7.62 33.30 -21.75
N ASP A 128 -7.91 34.55 -21.49
CA ASP A 128 -6.98 35.51 -20.90
C ASP A 128 -6.31 35.03 -19.60
N VAL A 129 -7.04 34.27 -18.78
CA VAL A 129 -6.52 33.70 -17.54
C VAL A 129 -5.47 32.65 -17.83
N ILE A 130 -5.75 31.74 -18.77
CA ILE A 130 -4.87 30.63 -19.15
C ILE A 130 -3.64 31.17 -19.91
N ALA A 131 -3.82 32.19 -20.75
CA ALA A 131 -2.72 32.85 -21.47
C ALA A 131 -1.67 33.47 -20.54
N LYS A 132 -2.05 33.86 -19.32
CA LYS A 132 -1.17 34.42 -18.29
C LYS A 132 -0.59 33.40 -17.33
N MET A 133 -1.04 32.14 -17.40
CA MET A 133 -0.52 31.06 -16.56
C MET A 133 0.89 30.65 -16.99
N PRO A 134 1.71 30.10 -16.08
CA PRO A 134 2.92 29.38 -16.44
C PRO A 134 2.62 28.28 -17.46
N ASP A 135 3.65 27.85 -18.17
CA ASP A 135 3.48 26.88 -19.28
C ASP A 135 2.71 25.62 -18.88
N GLU A 136 2.82 25.21 -17.61
CA GLU A 136 2.05 24.09 -17.08
C GLU A 136 2.08 24.07 -15.55
N ILE A 137 0.92 23.79 -14.95
CA ILE A 137 0.76 23.58 -13.52
C ILE A 137 0.06 22.23 -13.30
N VAL A 138 0.58 21.43 -12.38
CA VAL A 138 -0.08 20.24 -11.85
C VAL A 138 -0.89 20.69 -10.64
N TRP A 139 -2.19 20.91 -10.84
CA TRP A 139 -3.08 21.46 -9.82
C TRP A 139 -3.74 20.35 -9.00
N PRO A 140 -3.60 20.31 -7.67
CA PRO A 140 -4.30 19.37 -6.80
C PRO A 140 -5.82 19.57 -6.90
N PHE A 141 -6.51 18.56 -7.38
CA PHE A 141 -7.98 18.61 -7.51
C PHE A 141 -8.67 18.03 -6.28
N LEU A 142 -8.24 16.84 -5.89
CA LEU A 142 -8.69 16.20 -4.66
C LEU A 142 -7.63 15.20 -4.18
N TRP A 143 -7.58 14.94 -2.90
CA TRP A 143 -6.91 13.76 -2.39
C TRP A 143 -7.85 12.93 -1.53
N ALA A 144 -7.63 11.64 -1.53
CA ALA A 144 -8.43 10.68 -0.80
C ALA A 144 -7.57 9.74 0.01
N GLU A 145 -8.08 9.38 1.16
CA GLU A 145 -7.60 8.27 1.98
C GLU A 145 -8.72 7.25 2.03
N ASP A 146 -8.44 6.03 1.57
CA ASP A 146 -9.34 4.90 1.69
C ASP A 146 -8.63 3.82 2.52
N GLY A 147 -9.40 2.98 3.21
CA GLY A 147 -8.81 1.92 3.98
C GLY A 147 -9.45 1.73 5.34
N PHE A 148 -8.82 0.89 6.12
CA PHE A 148 -9.28 0.56 7.46
C PHE A 148 -8.14 0.74 8.47
N GLY A 149 -8.54 1.13 9.69
CA GLY A 149 -7.62 1.34 10.81
C GLY A 149 -7.31 0.06 11.57
N ALA A 150 -6.92 0.23 12.83
CA ALA A 150 -6.65 -0.90 13.72
C ALA A 150 -7.82 -1.89 13.78
N PRO A 151 -7.55 -3.19 13.93
CA PRO A 151 -8.58 -4.21 14.02
C PRO A 151 -9.54 -3.93 15.19
N SER A 152 -10.81 -4.26 15.01
CA SER A 152 -11.80 -4.23 16.10
C SER A 152 -11.42 -5.22 17.21
N ASP A 153 -12.03 -5.07 18.38
CA ASP A 153 -11.79 -6.00 19.49
C ASP A 153 -12.19 -7.43 19.12
N GLU A 154 -13.28 -7.60 18.39
CA GLU A 154 -13.71 -8.91 17.89
C GLU A 154 -12.67 -9.53 16.93
N MET A 155 -12.16 -8.74 16.00
CA MET A 155 -11.14 -9.19 15.06
C MET A 155 -9.83 -9.53 15.80
N ARG A 156 -9.43 -8.70 16.77
CA ARG A 156 -8.26 -8.97 17.63
C ARG A 156 -8.40 -10.31 18.34
N ASP A 157 -9.57 -10.56 18.94
CA ASP A 157 -9.80 -11.77 19.74
C ASP A 157 -9.85 -13.02 18.83
N ALA A 158 -10.45 -12.90 17.64
CA ALA A 158 -10.41 -13.95 16.62
C ALA A 158 -8.97 -14.26 16.14
N ILE A 159 -8.15 -13.25 15.95
CA ILE A 159 -6.73 -13.40 15.58
C ILE A 159 -5.98 -14.12 16.69
N LYS A 160 -6.12 -13.70 17.94
CA LYS A 160 -5.47 -14.34 19.09
C LYS A 160 -5.90 -15.79 19.24
N PHE A 161 -7.19 -16.07 19.12
CA PHE A 161 -7.70 -17.44 19.11
C PHE A 161 -7.06 -18.28 17.99
N GLY A 162 -6.99 -17.75 16.77
CA GLY A 162 -6.33 -18.43 15.65
C GLY A 162 -4.84 -18.68 15.88
N GLU A 163 -4.14 -17.81 16.63
CA GLU A 163 -2.74 -18.02 17.00
C GLU A 163 -2.54 -19.12 18.05
N GLU A 164 -3.49 -19.26 18.98
CA GLU A 164 -3.42 -20.20 20.11
C GLU A 164 -4.03 -21.57 19.79
N ALA A 165 -5.06 -21.62 18.95
CA ALA A 165 -5.77 -22.83 18.60
C ALA A 165 -4.87 -23.99 18.10
N PRO A 166 -3.88 -23.78 17.22
CA PRO A 166 -2.98 -24.85 16.81
C PRO A 166 -2.17 -25.45 17.95
N LYS A 167 -1.74 -24.61 18.91
CA LYS A 167 -0.99 -25.07 20.08
C LYS A 167 -1.86 -25.90 21.01
N LEU A 168 -3.10 -25.46 21.23
CA LEU A 168 -4.07 -26.18 22.04
C LEU A 168 -4.43 -27.52 21.41
N LEU A 169 -4.69 -27.54 20.10
CA LEU A 169 -5.00 -28.77 19.35
C LEU A 169 -3.84 -29.77 19.38
N THR A 170 -2.60 -29.29 19.23
CA THR A 170 -1.40 -30.14 19.30
C THR A 170 -1.23 -30.75 20.70
N MET A 171 -1.44 -29.95 21.75
CA MET A 171 -1.35 -30.41 23.13
C MET A 171 -2.45 -31.44 23.47
N LEU A 172 -3.70 -31.17 23.09
CA LEU A 172 -4.82 -32.09 23.26
C LEU A 172 -4.60 -33.39 22.47
N GLY A 173 -4.17 -33.30 21.22
CA GLY A 173 -3.84 -34.45 20.39
C GLY A 173 -2.73 -35.32 20.99
N ALA A 174 -1.68 -34.68 21.53
CA ALA A 174 -0.62 -35.42 22.22
C ALA A 174 -1.15 -36.15 23.46
N VAL A 175 -1.96 -35.49 24.29
CA VAL A 175 -2.56 -36.12 25.49
C VAL A 175 -3.42 -37.32 25.07
N VAL A 176 -4.31 -37.15 24.09
CA VAL A 176 -5.16 -38.26 23.60
C VAL A 176 -4.32 -39.41 23.06
N PHE A 177 -3.26 -39.10 22.29
CA PHE A 177 -2.37 -40.13 21.74
C PHE A 177 -1.65 -40.92 22.85
N PHE A 178 -1.12 -40.27 23.86
CA PHE A 178 -0.45 -40.94 24.97
C PHE A 178 -1.40 -41.74 25.84
N VAL A 179 -2.63 -41.26 26.07
CA VAL A 179 -3.63 -41.99 26.83
C VAL A 179 -4.07 -43.26 26.06
N LEU A 180 -4.42 -43.15 24.80
CA LEU A 180 -4.81 -44.27 23.96
C LEU A 180 -3.65 -45.26 23.77
N GLY A 181 -2.47 -44.79 23.46
CA GLY A 181 -1.29 -45.64 23.30
C GLY A 181 -0.92 -46.34 24.60
N GLY A 182 -0.97 -45.64 25.74
CA GLY A 182 -0.73 -46.25 27.06
C GLY A 182 -1.76 -47.29 27.43
N THR A 183 -3.04 -47.04 27.18
CA THR A 183 -4.09 -48.06 27.45
C THR A 183 -3.94 -49.31 26.59
N LEU A 184 -3.61 -49.15 25.29
CA LEU A 184 -3.36 -50.28 24.37
C LEU A 184 -2.15 -51.10 24.83
N LEU A 185 -1.07 -50.45 25.26
CA LEU A 185 0.11 -51.15 25.78
C LEU A 185 -0.23 -51.92 27.07
N LEU A 186 -0.93 -51.29 28.00
CA LEU A 186 -1.34 -51.96 29.24
C LEU A 186 -2.24 -53.16 29.00
N THR A 187 -3.24 -53.00 28.15
CA THR A 187 -4.14 -54.14 27.79
C THR A 187 -3.39 -55.27 27.09
N SER A 188 -2.46 -54.96 26.21
CA SER A 188 -1.61 -55.92 25.54
C SER A 188 -0.72 -56.68 26.54
N LEU A 189 -0.11 -56.00 27.50
CA LEU A 189 0.69 -56.60 28.55
C LEU A 189 -0.15 -57.51 29.46
N ILE A 190 -1.32 -57.06 29.89
CA ILE A 190 -2.24 -57.86 30.71
C ILE A 190 -2.68 -59.16 29.95
N TYR A 191 -3.05 -58.99 28.68
CA TYR A 191 -3.42 -60.14 27.84
C TYR A 191 -2.28 -61.14 27.71
N PHE A 192 -1.07 -60.66 27.48
CA PHE A 192 0.12 -61.51 27.37
C PHE A 192 0.43 -62.22 28.67
N CYS A 193 0.29 -61.58 29.83
CA CYS A 193 0.49 -62.22 31.13
C CYS A 193 -0.61 -63.24 31.44
N TRP A 194 -1.84 -63.05 30.96
CA TRP A 194 -2.95 -63.93 31.23
C TRP A 194 -3.00 -65.14 30.29
N SER A 195 -2.42 -65.00 29.10
CA SER A 195 -2.35 -66.06 28.10
C SER A 195 -1.20 -67.06 28.29
N ARG A 196 -0.35 -66.84 29.31
CA ARG A 196 0.69 -67.77 29.76
C ARG A 196 0.24 -68.53 30.98
#